data_30eb3c186846d02a052a5615938032a1
#
_entry.id   30eb3c186846d02a052a5615938032a1
#
_cell.length_a   1.000
_cell.length_b   1.000
_cell.length_c   1.000
_cell.angle_alpha   90.00
_cell.angle_beta   90.00
_cell.angle_gamma   90.00
#
_symmetry.space_group_name_H-M   'P 1'
#
loop_
_entity.id
_entity.type
_entity.pdbx_description
1 polymer ?
#
loop_
_entity_poly.entity_id
_entity_poly.type
_entity_poly.pdbx_seq_one_letter_code
_entity_poly.pdbx_strand_id
1 'polypeptide(L)'
;MNRPAKGEYRSAVYTNRPPYADYDAPRKFMAIQSIIAKRLVEHPKAICSYSGGSDSDIMIDLVERTLAGFDLPPVKYVFFNTGLEMKATKDHVKAQQEKYGVEIETVRPKINIVLAARKYGIPFVSKIMSNGLEEWQKKSVPLTIADEYAEAEDKAAKRAELSERYPKCESLINFLCCCNRNGEPRPNIQLVINSSKYMLDFLKVCPPEFRISAKCCDYCKKQIAHKVQRDYEMVITGERRDEGGMRSVPRQGEANSAMCFAETSNGQWRLRPLYYVSDKDKAWYKDYYGIRYSDAYEVYGLTRTGCCGCPISYKAVDDLEKIRHYEPNVVKAAWNIFGQSYRYRQMYNDFKAERTAEEKAQKSQIDGQISIMELIGG
;
A
#
# COMPACT_ATOMS: atom_id res chain seq x y z
N MET A 1 -17.37 11.91 -26.25
CA MET A 1 -16.38 12.70 -25.47
C MET A 1 -15.03 12.06 -25.65
N ASN A 2 -14.10 12.74 -26.31
CA ASN A 2 -12.74 12.22 -26.56
C ASN A 2 -11.96 12.12 -25.24
N ARG A 3 -11.36 10.95 -24.96
CA ARG A 3 -10.44 10.79 -23.83
C ARG A 3 -9.19 11.65 -24.11
N PRO A 4 -8.76 12.50 -23.16
CA PRO A 4 -7.53 13.28 -23.32
C PRO A 4 -6.31 12.36 -23.45
N ALA A 5 -5.31 12.80 -24.21
CA ALA A 5 -4.08 12.04 -24.45
C ALA A 5 -3.28 11.81 -23.16
N LYS A 6 -2.58 10.67 -23.05
CA LYS A 6 -1.86 10.22 -21.84
C LYS A 6 -0.81 11.20 -21.27
N GLY A 7 -0.38 12.21 -22.03
CA GLY A 7 0.57 13.25 -21.61
C GLY A 7 -0.06 14.40 -20.82
N GLU A 8 -1.32 14.73 -21.11
CA GLU A 8 -2.04 15.86 -20.50
C GLU A 8 -2.46 15.57 -19.04
N TYR A 9 -2.64 14.29 -18.68
CA TYR A 9 -2.97 13.90 -17.31
C TYR A 9 -1.85 14.17 -16.30
N ARG A 10 -0.58 14.14 -16.71
CA ARG A 10 0.55 14.37 -15.79
C ARG A 10 0.73 15.84 -15.40
N SER A 11 0.47 16.76 -16.32
CA SER A 11 0.59 18.21 -16.04
C SER A 11 -0.58 18.77 -15.24
N ALA A 12 -1.82 18.33 -15.50
CA ALA A 12 -3.01 18.78 -14.79
C ALA A 12 -3.05 18.34 -13.31
N VAL A 13 -2.44 17.20 -12.98
CA VAL A 13 -2.41 16.65 -11.60
C VAL A 13 -1.51 17.47 -10.68
N TYR A 14 -0.44 18.09 -11.20
CA TYR A 14 0.47 18.92 -10.41
C TYR A 14 -0.02 20.37 -10.24
N THR A 15 -0.96 20.83 -11.08
CA THR A 15 -1.46 22.21 -11.03
C THR A 15 -2.61 22.43 -10.06
N ASN A 16 -3.23 21.35 -9.53
CA ASN A 16 -4.38 21.42 -8.61
C ASN A 16 -4.02 21.11 -7.15
N ARG A 17 -2.77 21.37 -6.73
CA ARG A 17 -2.41 21.32 -5.32
C ARG A 17 -3.16 22.43 -4.58
N PRO A 18 -3.96 22.09 -3.55
CA PRO A 18 -4.76 23.11 -2.87
C PRO A 18 -3.83 24.09 -2.14
N PRO A 19 -4.20 25.39 -2.06
CA PRO A 19 -3.38 26.41 -1.38
C PRO A 19 -3.00 26.04 0.05
N TYR A 20 -3.90 25.37 0.77
CA TYR A 20 -3.66 24.96 2.17
C TYR A 20 -2.55 23.91 2.31
N ALA A 21 -2.12 23.26 1.25
CA ALA A 21 -1.03 22.29 1.31
C ALA A 21 0.29 22.89 1.82
N ASP A 22 0.47 24.21 1.62
CA ASP A 22 1.64 24.96 2.04
C ASP A 22 1.44 25.78 3.32
N TYR A 23 0.24 25.72 3.92
CA TYR A 23 -0.03 26.42 5.18
C TYR A 23 0.72 25.76 6.35
N ASP A 24 0.99 26.54 7.40
CA ASP A 24 1.34 26.02 8.71
C ASP A 24 0.22 25.13 9.27
N ALA A 25 0.53 24.28 10.24
CA ALA A 25 -0.41 23.30 10.73
C ALA A 25 -1.75 23.90 11.20
N PRO A 26 -1.79 24.98 12.03
CA PRO A 26 -3.07 25.56 12.46
C PRO A 26 -3.96 25.99 11.30
N ARG A 27 -3.43 26.77 10.37
CA ARG A 27 -4.18 27.26 9.19
C ARG A 27 -4.59 26.12 8.26
N LYS A 28 -3.70 25.13 8.11
CA LYS A 28 -3.98 23.94 7.30
C LYS A 28 -5.20 23.18 7.83
N PHE A 29 -5.26 22.91 9.13
CA PHE A 29 -6.38 22.17 9.71
C PHE A 29 -7.68 22.98 9.71
N MET A 30 -7.63 24.29 9.89
CA MET A 30 -8.80 25.17 9.72
C MET A 30 -9.34 25.10 8.28
N ALA A 31 -8.47 25.17 7.27
CA ALA A 31 -8.85 25.06 5.88
C ALA A 31 -9.44 23.67 5.57
N ILE A 32 -8.87 22.62 6.15
CA ILE A 32 -9.38 21.24 5.99
C ILE A 32 -10.78 21.11 6.61
N GLN A 33 -11.03 21.66 7.81
CA GLN A 33 -12.37 21.67 8.44
C GLN A 33 -13.39 22.36 7.55
N SER A 34 -13.04 23.53 6.97
CA SER A 34 -13.92 24.24 6.04
C SER A 34 -14.24 23.40 4.79
N ILE A 35 -13.26 22.62 4.28
CA ILE A 35 -13.47 21.71 3.15
C ILE A 35 -14.37 20.55 3.56
N ILE A 36 -14.14 19.93 4.71
CA ILE A 36 -14.99 18.84 5.21
C ILE A 36 -16.44 19.34 5.33
N ALA A 37 -16.66 20.50 5.97
CA ALA A 37 -17.98 21.09 6.13
C ALA A 37 -18.66 21.31 4.78
N LYS A 38 -17.98 21.98 3.85
CA LYS A 38 -18.50 22.22 2.49
C LYS A 38 -18.91 20.89 1.81
N ARG A 39 -18.05 19.87 1.86
CA ARG A 39 -18.30 18.59 1.19
C ARG A 39 -19.41 17.79 1.84
N LEU A 40 -19.59 17.89 3.14
CA LEU A 40 -20.70 17.27 3.86
C LEU A 40 -22.04 17.94 3.56
N VAL A 41 -22.06 19.27 3.31
CA VAL A 41 -23.25 19.97 2.84
C VAL A 41 -23.62 19.52 1.39
N GLU A 42 -22.62 19.38 0.52
CA GLU A 42 -22.82 18.94 -0.87
C GLU A 42 -23.18 17.45 -0.96
N HIS A 43 -22.69 16.61 -0.07
CA HIS A 43 -22.83 15.15 -0.06
C HIS A 43 -23.16 14.65 1.36
N PRO A 44 -24.39 14.90 1.85
CA PRO A 44 -24.75 14.63 3.25
C PRO A 44 -24.76 13.14 3.60
N LYS A 45 -24.98 12.25 2.62
CA LYS A 45 -24.95 10.81 2.84
C LYS A 45 -23.50 10.28 2.78
N ALA A 46 -22.71 10.62 3.80
CA ALA A 46 -21.30 10.28 3.89
C ALA A 46 -21.02 9.12 4.86
N ILE A 47 -19.96 8.33 4.54
CA ILE A 47 -19.41 7.29 5.41
C ILE A 47 -17.92 7.50 5.59
N CYS A 48 -17.45 7.40 6.84
CA CYS A 48 -16.06 7.53 7.21
C CYS A 48 -15.46 6.17 7.56
N SER A 49 -14.41 5.77 6.85
CA SER A 49 -13.69 4.52 7.13
C SER A 49 -12.66 4.74 8.23
N TYR A 50 -12.94 4.22 9.41
CA TYR A 50 -12.06 4.28 10.57
C TYR A 50 -11.24 2.99 10.67
N SER A 51 -9.92 3.07 10.82
CA SER A 51 -9.03 1.90 10.85
C SER A 51 -8.42 1.59 12.21
N GLY A 52 -8.62 2.45 13.21
CA GLY A 52 -7.90 2.40 14.50
C GLY A 52 -6.41 2.73 14.38
N GLY A 53 -6.00 3.32 13.25
CA GLY A 53 -4.65 3.80 13.02
C GLY A 53 -4.53 5.29 13.31
N SER A 54 -3.31 5.76 13.59
CA SER A 54 -3.03 7.13 14.01
C SER A 54 -3.55 8.22 13.06
N ASP A 55 -3.60 7.98 11.75
CA ASP A 55 -4.18 8.93 10.79
C ASP A 55 -5.70 8.93 10.85
N SER A 56 -6.33 7.77 11.11
CA SER A 56 -7.77 7.70 11.30
C SER A 56 -8.23 8.30 12.63
N ASP A 57 -7.36 8.34 13.66
CA ASP A 57 -7.65 9.02 14.93
C ASP A 57 -7.72 10.54 14.75
N ILE A 58 -6.79 11.11 13.98
CA ILE A 58 -6.86 12.54 13.61
C ILE A 58 -8.09 12.81 12.73
N MET A 59 -8.39 11.92 11.81
CA MET A 59 -9.52 12.09 10.90
C MET A 59 -10.85 12.10 11.64
N ILE A 60 -11.10 11.17 12.59
CA ILE A 60 -12.36 11.15 13.35
C ILE A 60 -12.48 12.41 14.22
N ASP A 61 -11.41 12.81 14.92
CA ASP A 61 -11.42 14.05 15.72
C ASP A 61 -11.72 15.28 14.87
N LEU A 62 -11.09 15.38 13.70
CA LEU A 62 -11.27 16.49 12.78
C LEU A 62 -12.69 16.53 12.19
N VAL A 63 -13.26 15.37 11.85
CA VAL A 63 -14.65 15.27 11.37
C VAL A 63 -15.62 15.66 12.48
N GLU A 64 -15.50 15.09 13.68
CA GLU A 64 -16.42 15.39 14.80
C GLU A 64 -16.35 16.88 15.23
N ARG A 65 -15.16 17.48 15.29
CA ARG A 65 -15.02 18.94 15.52
C ARG A 65 -15.68 19.76 14.41
N THR A 66 -15.62 19.27 13.17
CA THR A 66 -16.27 19.96 12.05
C THR A 66 -17.78 19.86 12.16
N LEU A 67 -18.32 18.67 12.46
CA LEU A 67 -19.76 18.48 12.64
C LEU A 67 -20.32 19.37 13.73
N ALA A 68 -19.66 19.40 14.90
CA ALA A 68 -20.06 20.25 16.03
C ALA A 68 -19.93 21.75 15.72
N GLY A 69 -18.83 22.17 15.04
CA GLY A 69 -18.56 23.58 14.76
C GLY A 69 -19.45 24.20 13.69
N PHE A 70 -20.02 23.39 12.80
CA PHE A 70 -20.89 23.84 11.69
C PHE A 70 -22.33 23.32 11.81
N ASP A 71 -22.71 22.72 12.93
CA ASP A 71 -24.05 22.12 13.18
C ASP A 71 -24.50 21.22 12.04
N LEU A 72 -23.62 20.26 11.65
CA LEU A 72 -23.86 19.34 10.56
C LEU A 72 -24.41 17.99 11.06
N PRO A 73 -25.17 17.26 10.23
CA PRO A 73 -25.69 15.95 10.59
C PRO A 73 -24.56 14.93 10.79
N PRO A 74 -24.77 13.89 11.64
CA PRO A 74 -23.75 12.90 11.95
C PRO A 74 -23.30 12.10 10.71
N VAL A 75 -22.02 11.74 10.69
CA VAL A 75 -21.43 10.87 9.67
C VAL A 75 -21.42 9.42 10.17
N LYS A 76 -21.71 8.45 9.30
CA LYS A 76 -21.60 7.02 9.63
C LYS A 76 -20.12 6.62 9.68
N TYR A 77 -19.71 5.94 10.77
CA TYR A 77 -18.36 5.36 10.88
C TYR A 77 -18.38 3.84 10.69
N VAL A 78 -17.32 3.31 10.05
CA VAL A 78 -17.16 1.87 9.83
C VAL A 78 -15.71 1.41 10.07
N PHE A 79 -15.57 0.32 10.82
CA PHE A 79 -14.30 -0.40 11.02
C PHE A 79 -14.36 -1.78 10.38
N PHE A 80 -13.38 -2.10 9.52
CA PHE A 80 -13.29 -3.39 8.84
C PHE A 80 -12.36 -4.34 9.60
N ASN A 81 -12.93 -5.25 10.36
CA ASN A 81 -12.20 -6.26 11.13
C ASN A 81 -11.96 -7.52 10.28
N THR A 82 -10.73 -7.70 9.79
CA THR A 82 -10.34 -8.85 8.95
C THR A 82 -10.18 -10.16 9.73
N GLY A 83 -10.17 -10.08 11.07
CA GLY A 83 -9.94 -11.21 11.96
C GLY A 83 -8.48 -11.36 12.45
N LEU A 84 -7.58 -10.50 11.97
CA LEU A 84 -6.16 -10.50 12.40
C LEU A 84 -5.71 -9.11 12.88
N GLU A 85 -6.64 -8.29 13.35
CA GLU A 85 -6.32 -7.04 14.04
C GLU A 85 -5.90 -7.31 15.49
N MET A 86 -4.93 -6.52 15.97
CA MET A 86 -4.50 -6.53 17.37
C MET A 86 -5.66 -6.22 18.32
N LYS A 87 -5.60 -6.78 19.54
CA LYS A 87 -6.56 -6.45 20.59
C LYS A 87 -6.49 -4.95 20.91
N ALA A 88 -5.27 -4.39 21.02
CA ALA A 88 -5.07 -2.96 21.24
C ALA A 88 -5.82 -2.10 20.20
N THR A 89 -5.82 -2.47 18.92
CA THR A 89 -6.58 -1.75 17.88
C THR A 89 -8.10 -1.86 18.08
N LYS A 90 -8.60 -3.05 18.43
CA LYS A 90 -10.04 -3.26 18.67
C LYS A 90 -10.55 -2.55 19.90
N ASP A 91 -9.76 -2.55 20.97
CA ASP A 91 -10.10 -1.83 22.22
C ASP A 91 -10.08 -0.32 22.00
N HIS A 92 -9.11 0.16 21.19
CA HIS A 92 -9.03 1.56 20.81
C HIS A 92 -10.26 2.02 19.99
N VAL A 93 -10.76 1.19 19.05
CA VAL A 93 -12.00 1.48 18.33
C VAL A 93 -13.17 1.72 19.29
N LYS A 94 -13.30 0.89 20.35
CA LYS A 94 -14.33 1.07 21.38
C LYS A 94 -14.13 2.36 22.17
N ALA A 95 -12.88 2.63 22.58
CA ALA A 95 -12.57 3.85 23.33
C ALA A 95 -12.87 5.12 22.50
N GLN A 96 -12.69 5.08 21.18
CA GLN A 96 -13.05 6.20 20.31
C GLN A 96 -14.56 6.36 20.16
N GLN A 97 -15.33 5.26 20.13
CA GLN A 97 -16.79 5.33 20.17
C GLN A 97 -17.28 6.06 21.44
N GLU A 98 -16.74 5.68 22.60
CA GLU A 98 -17.08 6.29 23.89
C GLU A 98 -16.66 7.76 23.94
N LYS A 99 -15.43 8.07 23.48
CA LYS A 99 -14.87 9.43 23.49
C LYS A 99 -15.70 10.44 22.70
N TYR A 100 -16.17 10.04 21.51
CA TYR A 100 -16.93 10.94 20.62
C TYR A 100 -18.45 10.75 20.71
N GLY A 101 -18.92 9.76 21.46
CA GLY A 101 -20.35 9.45 21.53
C GLY A 101 -20.94 8.97 20.20
N VAL A 102 -20.13 8.34 19.35
CA VAL A 102 -20.52 7.87 18.01
C VAL A 102 -20.51 6.35 17.92
N GLU A 103 -21.31 5.80 17.00
CA GLU A 103 -21.25 4.38 16.66
C GLU A 103 -20.21 4.16 15.56
N ILE A 104 -19.22 3.28 15.79
CA ILE A 104 -18.32 2.77 14.77
C ILE A 104 -18.71 1.33 14.45
N GLU A 105 -19.47 1.14 13.39
CA GLU A 105 -19.95 -0.19 12.98
C GLU A 105 -18.77 -1.11 12.66
N THR A 106 -18.67 -2.24 13.35
CA THR A 106 -17.63 -3.23 13.06
C THR A 106 -18.13 -4.26 12.05
N VAL A 107 -17.61 -4.18 10.83
CA VAL A 107 -17.95 -5.09 9.74
C VAL A 107 -16.89 -6.18 9.59
N ARG A 108 -17.34 -7.44 9.53
CA ARG A 108 -16.48 -8.62 9.34
C ARG A 108 -16.68 -9.24 7.95
N PRO A 109 -15.59 -9.76 7.33
CA PRO A 109 -15.68 -10.45 6.06
C PRO A 109 -16.39 -11.83 6.22
N LYS A 110 -17.11 -12.24 5.18
CA LYS A 110 -17.61 -13.62 5.10
C LYS A 110 -16.47 -14.63 5.05
N ILE A 111 -15.36 -14.30 4.40
CA ILE A 111 -14.13 -15.08 4.34
C ILE A 111 -13.09 -14.32 5.16
N ASN A 112 -12.73 -14.83 6.33
CA ASN A 112 -11.66 -14.25 7.14
C ASN A 112 -10.28 -14.51 6.52
N ILE A 113 -9.25 -13.85 7.09
CA ILE A 113 -7.89 -13.91 6.53
C ILE A 113 -7.30 -15.33 6.51
N VAL A 114 -7.64 -16.18 7.48
CA VAL A 114 -7.19 -17.58 7.55
C VAL A 114 -7.75 -18.38 6.38
N LEU A 115 -9.05 -18.26 6.15
CA LEU A 115 -9.72 -18.93 5.04
C LEU A 115 -9.25 -18.40 3.68
N ALA A 116 -9.04 -17.08 3.57
CA ALA A 116 -8.51 -16.47 2.35
C ALA A 116 -7.09 -16.96 2.05
N ALA A 117 -6.21 -17.02 3.05
CA ALA A 117 -4.85 -17.52 2.91
C ALA A 117 -4.83 -18.98 2.48
N ARG A 118 -5.63 -19.85 3.10
CA ARG A 118 -5.75 -21.27 2.74
C ARG A 118 -6.27 -21.46 1.32
N LYS A 119 -7.28 -20.67 0.92
CA LYS A 119 -7.93 -20.82 -0.39
C LYS A 119 -7.10 -20.26 -1.54
N TYR A 120 -6.48 -19.10 -1.36
CA TYR A 120 -5.86 -18.36 -2.45
C TYR A 120 -4.34 -18.28 -2.36
N GLY A 121 -3.76 -18.50 -1.19
CA GLY A 121 -2.33 -18.31 -0.91
C GLY A 121 -2.08 -17.07 -0.05
N ILE A 122 -0.82 -16.85 0.30
CA ILE A 122 -0.36 -15.81 1.21
C ILE A 122 0.48 -14.76 0.46
N PRO A 123 0.45 -13.48 0.90
CA PRO A 123 1.21 -12.44 0.22
C PRO A 123 2.73 -12.56 0.46
N PHE A 124 3.51 -12.02 -0.49
CA PHE A 124 4.97 -11.98 -0.43
C PHE A 124 5.49 -10.61 -0.89
N VAL A 125 6.36 -9.99 -0.14
CA VAL A 125 7.07 -8.71 -0.36
C VAL A 125 6.13 -7.53 -0.63
N SER A 126 5.32 -7.57 -1.69
CA SER A 126 4.39 -6.50 -2.04
C SER A 126 3.15 -7.05 -2.73
N LYS A 127 2.10 -6.22 -2.89
CA LYS A 127 0.90 -6.63 -3.65
C LYS A 127 1.21 -6.86 -5.13
N ILE A 128 2.07 -6.03 -5.73
CA ILE A 128 2.45 -6.17 -7.15
C ILE A 128 3.22 -7.46 -7.35
N MET A 129 4.21 -7.72 -6.49
CA MET A 129 4.97 -8.96 -6.50
C MET A 129 4.06 -10.18 -6.30
N SER A 130 3.20 -10.14 -5.29
CA SER A 130 2.28 -11.25 -5.01
C SER A 130 1.32 -11.54 -6.17
N ASN A 131 0.82 -10.51 -6.84
CA ASN A 131 -0.07 -10.69 -8.00
C ASN A 131 0.69 -11.25 -9.21
N GLY A 132 1.90 -10.74 -9.48
CA GLY A 132 2.75 -11.24 -10.56
C GLY A 132 3.15 -12.71 -10.36
N LEU A 133 3.55 -13.07 -9.13
CA LEU A 133 3.91 -14.45 -8.78
C LEU A 133 2.70 -15.39 -8.74
N GLU A 134 1.51 -14.91 -8.34
CA GLU A 134 0.26 -15.67 -8.47
C GLU A 134 -0.04 -16.02 -9.93
N GLU A 135 0.11 -15.06 -10.83
CA GLU A 135 -0.05 -15.28 -12.27
C GLU A 135 1.00 -16.25 -12.83
N TRP A 136 2.26 -16.09 -12.41
CA TRP A 136 3.35 -16.97 -12.80
C TRP A 136 3.11 -18.42 -12.35
N GLN A 137 2.74 -18.64 -11.09
CA GLN A 137 2.42 -19.98 -10.57
C GLN A 137 1.25 -20.65 -11.30
N LYS A 138 0.31 -19.87 -11.85
CA LYS A 138 -0.85 -20.38 -12.59
C LYS A 138 -0.53 -20.72 -14.05
N LYS A 139 0.31 -19.90 -14.69
CA LYS A 139 0.51 -19.94 -16.13
C LYS A 139 1.80 -20.65 -16.54
N SER A 140 2.68 -20.93 -15.58
CA SER A 140 3.94 -21.68 -15.78
C SER A 140 4.82 -21.14 -16.90
N VAL A 141 4.84 -19.81 -17.11
CA VAL A 141 5.73 -19.18 -18.09
C VAL A 141 7.16 -19.24 -17.55
N PRO A 142 8.16 -19.67 -18.36
CA PRO A 142 9.55 -19.74 -17.90
C PRO A 142 10.09 -18.38 -17.48
N LEU A 143 10.83 -18.32 -16.37
CA LEU A 143 11.45 -17.07 -15.90
C LEU A 143 12.55 -16.57 -16.86
N THR A 144 13.10 -17.45 -17.69
CA THR A 144 14.12 -17.14 -18.72
C THR A 144 13.65 -16.15 -19.78
N ILE A 145 12.34 -15.95 -19.94
CA ILE A 145 11.84 -14.92 -20.87
C ILE A 145 12.29 -13.51 -20.48
N ALA A 146 12.58 -13.28 -19.20
CA ALA A 146 13.13 -12.01 -18.74
C ALA A 146 14.56 -11.78 -19.27
N ASP A 147 15.38 -12.84 -19.32
CA ASP A 147 16.73 -12.80 -19.87
C ASP A 147 16.67 -12.61 -21.39
N GLU A 148 15.83 -13.40 -22.08
CA GLU A 148 15.60 -13.26 -23.52
C GLU A 148 15.17 -11.83 -23.90
N TYR A 149 14.30 -11.22 -23.09
CA TYR A 149 13.89 -9.84 -23.28
C TYR A 149 15.03 -8.86 -22.98
N ALA A 150 15.82 -9.11 -21.91
CA ALA A 150 16.93 -8.26 -21.52
C ALA A 150 18.06 -8.22 -22.58
N GLU A 151 18.32 -9.34 -23.26
CA GLU A 151 19.34 -9.49 -24.28
C GLU A 151 18.91 -9.00 -25.67
N ALA A 152 17.59 -8.92 -25.95
CA ALA A 152 17.09 -8.52 -27.26
C ALA A 152 17.47 -7.07 -27.62
N GLU A 153 17.88 -6.82 -28.85
CA GLU A 153 18.13 -5.47 -29.37
C GLU A 153 16.82 -4.70 -29.54
N ASP A 154 15.84 -5.30 -30.21
CA ASP A 154 14.49 -4.74 -30.35
C ASP A 154 13.55 -5.27 -29.25
N LYS A 155 13.38 -4.49 -28.20
CA LYS A 155 12.51 -4.81 -27.05
C LYS A 155 11.03 -4.92 -27.44
N ALA A 156 10.57 -4.12 -28.41
CA ALA A 156 9.19 -4.12 -28.84
C ALA A 156 8.88 -5.40 -29.64
N ALA A 157 9.73 -5.75 -30.60
CA ALA A 157 9.60 -6.99 -31.36
C ALA A 157 9.67 -8.22 -30.47
N LYS A 158 10.63 -8.26 -29.52
CA LYS A 158 10.76 -9.38 -28.57
C LYS A 158 9.53 -9.52 -27.67
N ARG A 159 9.02 -8.41 -27.17
CA ARG A 159 7.79 -8.42 -26.37
C ARG A 159 6.59 -8.93 -27.16
N ALA A 160 6.47 -8.57 -28.46
CA ALA A 160 5.41 -9.06 -29.34
C ALA A 160 5.55 -10.58 -29.56
N GLU A 161 6.74 -11.07 -29.90
CA GLU A 161 7.06 -12.50 -30.04
C GLU A 161 6.69 -13.30 -28.77
N LEU A 162 7.08 -12.80 -27.59
CA LEU A 162 6.73 -13.45 -26.31
C LEU A 162 5.21 -13.52 -26.11
N SER A 163 4.44 -12.53 -26.58
CA SER A 163 2.98 -12.55 -26.47
C SER A 163 2.32 -13.56 -27.43
N GLU A 164 2.91 -13.81 -28.59
CA GLU A 164 2.47 -14.86 -29.50
C GLU A 164 2.81 -16.23 -28.96
N ARG A 165 4.02 -16.40 -28.41
CA ARG A 165 4.50 -17.65 -27.79
C ARG A 165 3.70 -18.04 -26.55
N TYR A 166 3.26 -17.06 -25.76
CA TYR A 166 2.48 -17.27 -24.52
C TYR A 166 1.16 -16.50 -24.56
N PRO A 167 0.15 -16.98 -25.29
CA PRO A 167 -1.13 -16.28 -25.43
C PRO A 167 -1.84 -16.13 -24.09
N LYS A 168 -2.52 -15.00 -23.88
CA LYS A 168 -3.20 -14.63 -22.63
C LYS A 168 -2.27 -14.43 -21.41
N CYS A 169 -0.96 -14.28 -21.65
CA CYS A 169 0.05 -14.05 -20.60
C CYS A 169 0.62 -12.62 -20.61
N GLU A 170 0.02 -11.69 -21.34
CA GLU A 170 0.53 -10.33 -21.56
C GLU A 170 0.88 -9.59 -20.24
N SER A 171 0.00 -9.67 -19.23
CA SER A 171 0.26 -9.05 -17.93
C SER A 171 1.45 -9.67 -17.21
N LEU A 172 1.63 -10.99 -17.34
CA LEU A 172 2.73 -11.72 -16.75
C LEU A 172 4.04 -11.41 -17.48
N ILE A 173 4.03 -11.41 -18.82
CA ILE A 173 5.20 -11.00 -19.63
C ILE A 173 5.63 -9.57 -19.25
N ASN A 174 4.68 -8.63 -19.17
CA ASN A 174 4.97 -7.27 -18.78
C ASN A 174 5.54 -7.18 -17.35
N PHE A 175 5.12 -8.07 -16.44
CA PHE A 175 5.64 -8.14 -15.08
C PHE A 175 7.06 -8.70 -15.06
N LEU A 176 7.31 -9.84 -15.72
CA LEU A 176 8.63 -10.50 -15.75
C LEU A 176 9.68 -9.68 -16.50
N CYS A 177 9.30 -9.10 -17.64
CA CYS A 177 10.17 -8.25 -18.45
C CYS A 177 10.22 -6.78 -17.98
N CYS A 178 9.49 -6.38 -16.93
CA CYS A 178 9.42 -5.00 -16.43
C CYS A 178 9.07 -3.97 -17.53
N CYS A 179 8.14 -4.31 -18.43
CA CYS A 179 7.80 -3.46 -19.56
C CYS A 179 6.30 -3.17 -19.68
N ASN A 180 5.94 -2.25 -20.55
CA ASN A 180 4.56 -2.00 -20.96
C ASN A 180 4.21 -2.85 -22.22
N ARG A 181 3.00 -2.63 -22.77
CA ARG A 181 2.54 -3.34 -23.97
C ARG A 181 3.36 -3.04 -25.23
N ASN A 182 4.06 -1.92 -25.25
CA ASN A 182 4.89 -1.50 -26.37
C ASN A 182 6.37 -1.91 -26.20
N GLY A 183 6.68 -2.71 -25.18
CA GLY A 183 8.06 -3.08 -24.87
C GLY A 183 8.87 -2.00 -24.15
N GLU A 184 8.27 -0.86 -23.76
CA GLU A 184 8.99 0.19 -23.04
C GLU A 184 9.09 -0.13 -21.54
N PRO A 185 10.19 0.26 -20.86
CA PRO A 185 10.34 0.07 -19.43
C PRO A 185 9.20 0.68 -18.62
N ARG A 186 8.75 0.00 -17.59
CA ARG A 186 7.72 0.48 -16.64
C ARG A 186 8.34 0.81 -15.29
N PRO A 187 8.55 2.10 -14.96
CA PRO A 187 9.23 2.53 -13.73
C PRO A 187 8.64 1.92 -12.45
N ASN A 188 7.32 1.83 -12.36
CA ASN A 188 6.65 1.32 -11.16
C ASN A 188 6.85 -0.19 -10.94
N ILE A 189 7.00 -0.98 -12.01
CA ILE A 189 7.31 -2.40 -11.92
C ILE A 189 8.81 -2.57 -11.73
N GLN A 190 9.63 -1.81 -12.45
CA GLN A 190 11.08 -1.77 -12.28
C GLN A 190 11.47 -1.44 -10.84
N LEU A 191 10.82 -0.45 -10.18
CA LEU A 191 11.07 -0.13 -8.78
C LEU A 191 10.83 -1.31 -7.85
N VAL A 192 9.80 -2.13 -8.09
CA VAL A 192 9.54 -3.33 -7.29
C VAL A 192 10.59 -4.41 -7.55
N ILE A 193 10.95 -4.66 -8.80
CA ILE A 193 11.96 -5.66 -9.16
C ILE A 193 13.37 -5.15 -8.88
N ASN A 194 13.67 -3.86 -9.13
CA ASN A 194 14.98 -3.28 -8.82
C ASN A 194 15.23 -3.13 -7.31
N SER A 195 14.23 -2.80 -6.51
CA SER A 195 14.37 -2.82 -5.05
C SER A 195 14.50 -4.24 -4.50
N SER A 196 14.03 -5.22 -5.27
CA SER A 196 14.21 -6.65 -5.08
C SER A 196 15.29 -7.18 -6.02
N LYS A 197 16.46 -6.51 -6.07
CA LYS A 197 17.61 -6.93 -6.86
C LYS A 197 17.85 -8.43 -6.65
N TYR A 198 18.12 -9.16 -7.71
CA TYR A 198 18.25 -10.62 -7.75
C TYR A 198 16.97 -11.45 -7.47
N MET A 199 15.80 -10.84 -7.40
CA MET A 199 14.57 -11.62 -7.14
C MET A 199 14.32 -12.68 -8.24
N LEU A 200 14.51 -12.33 -9.52
CA LEU A 200 14.35 -13.28 -10.61
C LEU A 200 15.35 -14.44 -10.53
N ASP A 201 16.60 -14.15 -10.21
CA ASP A 201 17.63 -15.17 -10.04
C ASP A 201 17.34 -16.08 -8.86
N PHE A 202 16.90 -15.48 -7.73
CA PHE A 202 16.44 -16.24 -6.58
C PHE A 202 15.28 -17.19 -6.93
N LEU A 203 14.28 -16.70 -7.66
CA LEU A 203 13.13 -17.52 -8.09
C LEU A 203 13.52 -18.68 -9.02
N LYS A 204 14.58 -18.51 -9.83
CA LYS A 204 15.10 -19.57 -10.71
C LYS A 204 15.75 -20.72 -9.93
N VAL A 205 16.47 -20.40 -8.85
CA VAL A 205 17.17 -21.41 -8.03
C VAL A 205 16.35 -21.91 -6.84
N CYS A 206 15.42 -21.10 -6.35
CA CYS A 206 14.59 -21.43 -5.20
C CYS A 206 13.12 -21.00 -5.45
N PRO A 207 12.37 -21.75 -6.30
CA PRO A 207 10.96 -21.43 -6.53
C PRO A 207 10.14 -21.67 -5.25
N PRO A 208 9.09 -20.85 -5.00
CA PRO A 208 8.28 -20.98 -3.80
C PRO A 208 7.43 -22.25 -3.83
N GLU A 209 7.50 -23.06 -2.76
CA GLU A 209 6.71 -24.28 -2.57
C GLU A 209 5.28 -24.02 -2.06
N PHE A 210 4.92 -22.77 -1.84
CA PHE A 210 3.60 -22.35 -1.36
C PHE A 210 2.93 -21.42 -2.36
N ARG A 211 1.61 -21.32 -2.26
CA ARG A 211 0.82 -20.43 -3.12
C ARG A 211 0.98 -18.97 -2.68
N ILE A 212 1.45 -18.15 -3.59
CA ILE A 212 1.59 -16.70 -3.37
C ILE A 212 0.36 -15.98 -3.93
N SER A 213 -0.26 -15.11 -3.12
CA SER A 213 -1.39 -14.30 -3.55
C SER A 213 -1.65 -13.12 -2.59
N ALA A 214 -2.06 -11.96 -3.12
CA ALA A 214 -2.53 -10.83 -2.33
C ALA A 214 -4.07 -10.79 -2.17
N LYS A 215 -4.78 -11.83 -2.56
CA LYS A 215 -6.26 -11.89 -2.53
C LYS A 215 -6.89 -11.78 -1.16
N CYS A 216 -6.14 -12.07 -0.08
CA CYS A 216 -6.62 -11.80 1.27
C CYS A 216 -7.03 -10.33 1.45
N CYS A 217 -6.29 -9.36 0.88
CA CYS A 217 -6.68 -7.94 0.92
C CYS A 217 -7.96 -7.67 0.13
N ASP A 218 -8.16 -8.33 -1.01
CA ASP A 218 -9.33 -8.10 -1.85
C ASP A 218 -10.60 -8.64 -1.18
N TYR A 219 -10.56 -9.87 -0.66
CA TYR A 219 -11.71 -10.51 -0.02
C TYR A 219 -11.99 -10.01 1.39
N CYS A 220 -10.93 -9.74 2.19
CA CYS A 220 -11.12 -9.37 3.59
C CYS A 220 -11.27 -7.86 3.83
N LYS A 221 -10.90 -7.01 2.87
CA LYS A 221 -11.00 -5.54 2.99
C LYS A 221 -11.76 -4.90 1.84
N LYS A 222 -11.24 -4.98 0.60
CA LYS A 222 -11.77 -4.18 -0.51
C LYS A 222 -13.21 -4.51 -0.87
N GLN A 223 -13.54 -5.78 -1.09
CA GLN A 223 -14.89 -6.18 -1.49
C GLN A 223 -15.93 -5.78 -0.44
N ILE A 224 -15.57 -5.88 0.84
CA ILE A 224 -16.48 -5.51 1.92
C ILE A 224 -16.63 -4.00 2.00
N ALA A 225 -15.50 -3.27 1.92
CA ALA A 225 -15.55 -1.83 1.89
C ALA A 225 -16.43 -1.33 0.73
N HIS A 226 -16.23 -1.84 -0.49
CA HIS A 226 -17.08 -1.52 -1.63
C HIS A 226 -18.55 -1.84 -1.39
N LYS A 227 -18.85 -3.00 -0.76
CA LYS A 227 -20.23 -3.38 -0.47
C LYS A 227 -20.90 -2.44 0.51
N VAL A 228 -20.21 -2.07 1.61
CA VAL A 228 -20.73 -1.19 2.65
C VAL A 228 -20.84 0.25 2.17
N GLN A 229 -19.82 0.71 1.43
CA GLN A 229 -19.70 2.10 1.00
C GLN A 229 -20.59 2.45 -0.19
N ARG A 230 -21.00 1.49 -1.04
CA ARG A 230 -21.71 1.76 -2.30
C ARG A 230 -23.02 2.53 -2.15
N ASP A 231 -23.65 2.44 -0.98
CA ASP A 231 -24.94 3.07 -0.71
C ASP A 231 -24.78 4.52 -0.19
N TYR A 232 -23.52 5.03 -0.12
CA TYR A 232 -23.18 6.38 0.31
C TYR A 232 -22.68 7.22 -0.85
N GLU A 233 -23.01 8.50 -0.83
CA GLU A 233 -22.58 9.46 -1.86
C GLU A 233 -21.09 9.78 -1.76
N MET A 234 -20.59 9.86 -0.53
CA MET A 234 -19.19 10.20 -0.25
C MET A 234 -18.55 9.25 0.76
N VAL A 235 -17.31 8.87 0.48
CA VAL A 235 -16.45 8.08 1.39
C VAL A 235 -15.30 8.94 1.89
N ILE A 236 -15.19 9.07 3.21
CA ILE A 236 -14.10 9.78 3.87
C ILE A 236 -13.04 8.78 4.32
N THR A 237 -11.77 9.05 4.03
CA THR A 237 -10.63 8.20 4.42
C THR A 237 -9.45 9.02 4.90
N GLY A 238 -8.72 8.52 5.91
CA GLY A 238 -7.51 9.15 6.47
C GLY A 238 -6.23 8.89 5.68
N GLU A 239 -6.30 8.72 4.35
CA GLU A 239 -5.13 8.50 3.50
C GLU A 239 -4.26 9.76 3.42
N ARG A 240 -2.92 9.60 3.62
CA ARG A 240 -1.94 10.68 3.47
C ARG A 240 -0.92 10.35 2.37
N ARG A 241 -0.46 11.38 1.65
CA ARG A 241 0.59 11.25 0.63
C ARG A 241 1.92 10.82 1.26
N ASP A 242 2.23 11.33 2.44
CA ASP A 242 3.47 11.06 3.16
C ASP A 242 3.62 9.61 3.64
N GLU A 243 2.54 8.81 3.64
CA GLU A 243 2.66 7.36 3.84
C GLU A 243 3.39 6.65 2.69
N GLY A 244 3.64 7.34 1.59
CA GLY A 244 4.42 6.84 0.45
C GLY A 244 3.74 5.75 -0.40
N GLY A 245 4.53 5.12 -1.26
CA GLY A 245 4.07 4.05 -2.16
C GLY A 245 2.99 4.52 -3.12
N MET A 246 1.96 3.70 -3.34
CA MET A 246 0.86 4.04 -4.26
C MET A 246 0.00 5.24 -3.82
N ARG A 247 0.12 5.69 -2.57
CA ARG A 247 -0.59 6.86 -2.06
C ARG A 247 0.04 8.18 -2.50
N SER A 248 1.34 8.17 -2.77
CA SER A 248 2.05 9.34 -3.30
C SER A 248 1.88 9.54 -4.81
N VAL A 249 1.26 8.56 -5.51
CA VAL A 249 1.07 8.59 -6.97
C VAL A 249 -0.40 8.84 -7.30
N PRO A 250 -0.69 9.76 -8.27
CA PRO A 250 -2.06 9.96 -8.77
C PRO A 250 -2.68 8.67 -9.28
N ARG A 251 -3.91 8.37 -8.89
CA ARG A 251 -4.65 7.20 -9.40
C ARG A 251 -5.21 7.53 -10.79
N GLN A 252 -5.01 6.64 -11.75
CA GLN A 252 -5.67 6.72 -13.05
C GLN A 252 -7.19 6.59 -12.88
N GLY A 253 -7.97 7.52 -13.46
CA GLY A 253 -9.43 7.50 -13.45
C GLY A 253 -10.11 8.29 -12.33
N GLU A 254 -9.35 8.90 -11.41
CA GLU A 254 -9.89 9.93 -10.54
C GLU A 254 -9.90 11.25 -11.32
N ALA A 255 -11.10 11.87 -11.50
CA ALA A 255 -11.23 13.12 -12.20
C ALA A 255 -10.33 14.22 -11.61
N ASN A 256 -9.92 15.18 -12.43
CA ASN A 256 -8.92 16.24 -12.24
C ASN A 256 -9.10 17.16 -11.02
N SER A 257 -9.94 16.83 -10.06
CA SER A 257 -10.03 17.55 -8.80
C SER A 257 -8.88 17.16 -7.89
N ALA A 258 -8.46 18.08 -7.05
CA ALA A 258 -7.44 17.90 -6.05
C ALA A 258 -7.50 16.48 -5.45
N MET A 259 -6.36 15.80 -5.31
CA MET A 259 -6.28 14.40 -4.85
C MET A 259 -6.91 14.18 -3.46
N CYS A 260 -7.24 15.27 -2.76
CA CYS A 260 -7.99 15.25 -1.52
C CYS A 260 -9.50 15.04 -1.73
N PHE A 261 -10.06 15.39 -2.90
CA PHE A 261 -11.47 15.20 -3.23
C PHE A 261 -11.61 14.82 -4.70
N ALA A 262 -12.21 13.68 -4.99
CA ALA A 262 -12.33 13.16 -6.34
C ALA A 262 -13.59 12.30 -6.50
N GLU A 263 -14.21 12.41 -7.68
CA GLU A 263 -15.27 11.51 -8.11
C GLU A 263 -14.66 10.22 -8.68
N THR A 264 -15.22 9.09 -8.30
CA THR A 264 -14.84 7.78 -8.84
C THR A 264 -15.62 7.48 -10.11
N SER A 265 -15.17 6.52 -10.89
CA SER A 265 -15.80 6.14 -12.16
C SER A 265 -17.27 5.68 -12.04
N ASN A 266 -17.73 5.36 -10.84
CA ASN A 266 -19.10 4.96 -10.54
C ASN A 266 -19.94 6.08 -9.90
N GLY A 267 -19.49 7.33 -9.95
CA GLY A 267 -20.22 8.50 -9.45
C GLY A 267 -20.14 8.72 -7.94
N GLN A 268 -19.39 7.90 -7.21
CA GLN A 268 -19.18 8.07 -5.78
C GLN A 268 -18.02 9.04 -5.51
N TRP A 269 -18.17 9.91 -4.53
CA TRP A 269 -17.13 10.85 -4.14
C TRP A 269 -16.19 10.26 -3.08
N ARG A 270 -14.92 10.62 -3.15
CA ARG A 270 -13.90 10.31 -2.14
C ARG A 270 -13.30 11.58 -1.58
N LEU A 271 -13.38 11.71 -0.27
CA LEU A 271 -12.75 12.80 0.47
C LEU A 271 -11.57 12.23 1.28
N ARG A 272 -10.38 12.78 1.06
CA ARG A 272 -9.14 12.46 1.78
C ARG A 272 -8.62 13.71 2.46
N PRO A 273 -9.20 14.10 3.59
CA PRO A 273 -8.91 15.39 4.21
C PRO A 273 -7.43 15.55 4.56
N LEU A 274 -6.79 14.44 4.97
CA LEU A 274 -5.41 14.42 5.43
C LEU A 274 -4.38 14.26 4.30
N TYR A 275 -4.78 14.25 3.02
CA TYR A 275 -3.89 13.90 1.91
C TYR A 275 -2.60 14.73 1.87
N TYR A 276 -2.66 16.03 2.16
CA TYR A 276 -1.52 16.95 2.21
C TYR A 276 -1.01 17.24 3.64
N VAL A 277 -1.43 16.46 4.62
CA VAL A 277 -0.94 16.57 6.01
C VAL A 277 0.38 15.82 6.13
N SER A 278 1.45 16.54 6.47
CA SER A 278 2.78 15.96 6.71
C SER A 278 2.87 15.29 8.09
N ASP A 279 3.94 14.52 8.33
CA ASP A 279 4.20 13.97 9.65
C ASP A 279 4.39 15.05 10.72
N LYS A 280 4.96 16.21 10.34
CA LYS A 280 5.09 17.37 11.23
C LYS A 280 3.73 17.98 11.57
N ASP A 281 2.85 18.16 10.59
CA ASP A 281 1.49 18.66 10.82
C ASP A 281 0.70 17.70 11.72
N LYS A 282 0.86 16.40 11.48
CA LYS A 282 0.23 15.34 12.27
C LYS A 282 0.69 15.35 13.73
N ALA A 283 1.99 15.51 13.99
CA ALA A 283 2.53 15.64 15.33
C ALA A 283 1.97 16.87 16.03
N TRP A 284 1.96 18.02 15.36
CA TRP A 284 1.37 19.22 15.88
C TRP A 284 -0.11 19.04 16.28
N TYR A 285 -0.92 18.39 15.40
CA TYR A 285 -2.34 18.15 15.69
C TYR A 285 -2.54 17.23 16.89
N LYS A 286 -1.75 16.16 16.96
CA LYS A 286 -1.76 15.24 18.10
C LYS A 286 -1.52 15.98 19.42
N ASP A 287 -0.47 16.78 19.46
CA ASP A 287 -0.05 17.46 20.68
C ASP A 287 -1.04 18.57 21.07
N TYR A 288 -1.49 19.37 20.09
CA TYR A 288 -2.39 20.50 20.33
C TYR A 288 -3.78 20.06 20.81
N TYR A 289 -4.33 18.97 20.25
CA TYR A 289 -5.65 18.45 20.61
C TYR A 289 -5.62 17.29 21.60
N GLY A 290 -4.45 16.89 22.08
CA GLY A 290 -4.30 15.79 23.02
C GLY A 290 -4.79 14.43 22.46
N ILE A 291 -4.52 14.15 21.18
CA ILE A 291 -4.96 12.91 20.57
C ILE A 291 -4.13 11.74 21.09
N ARG A 292 -4.78 10.80 21.74
CA ARG A 292 -4.16 9.53 22.13
C ARG A 292 -4.36 8.49 21.02
N TYR A 293 -3.28 7.87 20.59
CA TYR A 293 -3.33 6.76 19.64
C TYR A 293 -3.55 5.42 20.37
N SER A 294 -3.81 4.37 19.59
CA SER A 294 -3.89 3.01 20.10
C SER A 294 -2.61 2.60 20.84
N ASP A 295 -2.74 1.75 21.84
CA ASP A 295 -1.59 1.14 22.55
C ASP A 295 -0.63 0.41 21.59
N ALA A 296 -1.08 0.03 20.41
CA ALA A 296 -0.20 -0.46 19.35
C ALA A 296 0.91 0.54 19.00
N TYR A 297 0.65 1.85 19.07
CA TYR A 297 1.63 2.92 18.86
C TYR A 297 2.29 3.35 20.17
N GLU A 298 1.47 3.66 21.18
CA GLU A 298 1.92 4.33 22.41
C GLU A 298 2.68 3.35 23.35
N VAL A 299 2.32 2.08 23.35
CA VAL A 299 2.88 1.05 24.25
C VAL A 299 3.75 0.05 23.50
N TYR A 300 3.28 -0.49 22.35
CA TYR A 300 4.01 -1.53 21.63
C TYR A 300 5.10 -0.97 20.71
N GLY A 301 5.12 0.35 20.47
CA GLY A 301 6.13 1.01 19.65
C GLY A 301 6.03 0.68 18.16
N LEU A 302 4.83 0.35 17.68
CA LEU A 302 4.61 0.12 16.27
C LEU A 302 4.45 1.45 15.52
N THR A 303 4.82 1.45 14.25
CA THR A 303 4.66 2.63 13.38
C THR A 303 3.38 2.58 12.54
N ARG A 304 2.68 1.44 12.53
CA ARG A 304 1.44 1.25 11.78
C ARG A 304 0.58 0.14 12.38
N THR A 305 -0.72 0.22 12.14
CA THR A 305 -1.69 -0.84 12.43
C THR A 305 -2.20 -1.48 11.14
N GLY A 306 -3.01 -2.51 11.26
CA GLY A 306 -3.62 -3.25 10.16
C GLY A 306 -3.62 -4.74 10.46
N CYS A 307 -3.66 -5.60 9.43
CA CYS A 307 -3.52 -7.04 9.64
C CYS A 307 -2.15 -7.32 10.27
N CYS A 308 -2.16 -7.87 11.48
CA CYS A 308 -0.95 -8.15 12.25
C CYS A 308 -0.03 -9.12 11.49
N GLY A 309 1.26 -8.80 11.41
CA GLY A 309 2.25 -9.63 10.73
C GLY A 309 2.07 -9.76 9.21
N CYS A 310 1.37 -8.85 8.55
CA CYS A 310 1.19 -8.92 7.08
C CYS A 310 2.55 -8.93 6.35
N PRO A 311 2.87 -9.98 5.54
CA PRO A 311 4.16 -10.11 4.86
C PRO A 311 4.49 -9.00 3.85
N ILE A 312 3.52 -8.16 3.49
CA ILE A 312 3.75 -6.96 2.67
C ILE A 312 4.56 -5.91 3.44
N SER A 313 4.47 -5.89 4.77
CA SER A 313 5.35 -5.06 5.58
C SER A 313 6.76 -5.65 5.62
N TYR A 314 7.77 -4.82 5.35
CA TYR A 314 9.16 -5.24 5.50
C TYR A 314 9.56 -5.45 6.97
N LYS A 315 8.85 -4.83 7.91
CA LYS A 315 9.02 -4.96 9.36
C LYS A 315 8.12 -6.03 10.00
N ALA A 316 7.45 -6.89 9.21
CA ALA A 316 6.43 -7.80 9.73
C ALA A 316 6.93 -8.67 10.87
N VAL A 317 8.12 -9.25 10.75
CA VAL A 317 8.72 -10.13 11.77
C VAL A 317 9.18 -9.32 12.98
N ASP A 318 9.85 -8.18 12.78
CA ASP A 318 10.30 -7.29 13.86
C ASP A 318 9.11 -6.77 14.68
N ASP A 319 8.03 -6.38 13.98
CA ASP A 319 6.81 -5.92 14.63
C ASP A 319 6.14 -7.05 15.43
N LEU A 320 6.15 -8.29 14.94
CA LEU A 320 5.67 -9.46 15.70
C LEU A 320 6.49 -9.74 16.96
N GLU A 321 7.81 -9.57 16.92
CA GLU A 321 8.66 -9.71 18.09
C GLU A 321 8.34 -8.64 19.15
N LYS A 322 8.14 -7.38 18.75
CA LYS A 322 7.76 -6.30 19.68
C LYS A 322 6.46 -6.59 20.43
N ILE A 323 5.46 -7.14 19.72
CA ILE A 323 4.13 -7.38 20.32
C ILE A 323 3.98 -8.76 20.96
N ARG A 324 5.01 -9.61 20.93
CA ARG A 324 4.96 -11.00 21.42
C ARG A 324 4.49 -11.09 22.87
N HIS A 325 4.94 -10.19 23.74
CA HIS A 325 4.58 -10.18 25.15
C HIS A 325 3.17 -9.62 25.41
N TYR A 326 2.70 -8.74 24.55
CA TYR A 326 1.39 -8.08 24.69
C TYR A 326 0.26 -8.90 24.09
N GLU A 327 0.51 -9.50 22.92
CA GLU A 327 -0.53 -10.19 22.12
C GLU A 327 -0.04 -11.56 21.58
N PRO A 328 0.35 -12.50 22.44
CA PRO A 328 0.96 -13.78 22.03
C PRO A 328 0.06 -14.60 21.10
N ASN A 329 -1.26 -14.54 21.28
CA ASN A 329 -2.21 -15.27 20.44
C ASN A 329 -2.28 -14.74 19.00
N VAL A 330 -2.21 -13.43 18.83
CA VAL A 330 -2.18 -12.78 17.50
C VAL A 330 -0.87 -13.08 16.80
N VAL A 331 0.26 -13.05 17.52
CA VAL A 331 1.57 -13.44 17.01
C VAL A 331 1.57 -14.89 16.54
N LYS A 332 1.07 -15.82 17.36
CA LYS A 332 0.93 -17.24 17.01
C LYS A 332 0.06 -17.41 15.76
N ALA A 333 -1.07 -16.70 15.67
CA ALA A 333 -1.95 -16.75 14.51
C ALA A 333 -1.24 -16.23 13.24
N ALA A 334 -0.51 -15.11 13.33
CA ALA A 334 0.24 -14.55 12.21
C ALA A 334 1.32 -15.52 11.69
N TRP A 335 2.08 -16.16 12.58
CA TRP A 335 3.07 -17.17 12.22
C TRP A 335 2.43 -18.41 11.58
N ASN A 336 1.28 -18.87 12.09
CA ASN A 336 0.55 -20.02 11.51
C ASN A 336 0.02 -19.71 10.09
N ILE A 337 -0.34 -18.45 9.82
CA ILE A 337 -0.87 -18.04 8.51
C ILE A 337 0.27 -17.72 7.53
N PHE A 338 1.26 -16.94 7.96
CA PHE A 338 2.25 -16.31 7.09
C PHE A 338 3.66 -16.83 7.23
N GLY A 339 3.91 -17.78 8.13
CA GLY A 339 5.26 -18.26 8.45
C GLY A 339 6.07 -18.76 7.24
N GLN A 340 5.41 -19.35 6.24
CA GLN A 340 6.08 -19.75 4.99
C GLN A 340 6.63 -18.52 4.24
N SER A 341 5.84 -17.44 4.15
CA SER A 341 6.27 -16.20 3.51
C SER A 341 7.42 -15.51 4.27
N TYR A 342 7.42 -15.57 5.61
CA TYR A 342 8.51 -15.01 6.41
C TYR A 342 9.82 -15.76 6.19
N ARG A 343 9.78 -17.10 6.26
CA ARG A 343 10.97 -17.94 5.98
C ARG A 343 11.49 -17.75 4.57
N TYR A 344 10.60 -17.74 3.60
CA TYR A 344 10.97 -17.52 2.21
C TYR A 344 11.57 -16.13 1.96
N ARG A 345 11.08 -15.10 2.65
CA ARG A 345 11.69 -13.77 2.63
C ARG A 345 13.09 -13.77 3.25
N GLN A 346 13.31 -14.52 4.33
CA GLN A 346 14.65 -14.65 4.93
C GLN A 346 15.62 -15.31 3.94
N MET A 347 15.23 -16.42 3.32
CA MET A 347 16.03 -17.08 2.27
C MET A 347 16.39 -16.12 1.13
N TYR A 348 15.44 -15.30 0.68
CA TYR A 348 15.71 -14.27 -0.31
C TYR A 348 16.70 -13.20 0.20
N ASN A 349 16.56 -12.75 1.43
CA ASN A 349 17.47 -11.75 2.01
C ASN A 349 18.90 -12.30 2.11
N ASP A 350 19.07 -13.55 2.50
CA ASP A 350 20.36 -14.24 2.59
C ASP A 350 20.99 -14.37 1.19
N PHE A 351 20.25 -14.85 0.22
CA PHE A 351 20.69 -14.92 -1.19
C PHE A 351 21.10 -13.55 -1.73
N LYS A 352 20.32 -12.51 -1.44
CA LYS A 352 20.64 -11.14 -1.87
C LYS A 352 21.91 -10.63 -1.21
N ALA A 353 22.14 -10.95 0.06
CA ALA A 353 23.35 -10.54 0.78
C ALA A 353 24.60 -11.19 0.18
N GLU A 354 24.54 -12.50 -0.13
CA GLU A 354 25.60 -13.26 -0.79
C GLU A 354 25.94 -12.67 -2.15
N ARG A 355 24.95 -12.48 -3.03
CA ARG A 355 25.15 -11.88 -4.36
C ARG A 355 25.71 -10.47 -4.31
N THR A 356 25.26 -9.66 -3.35
CA THR A 356 25.77 -8.30 -3.15
C THR A 356 27.24 -8.30 -2.71
N ALA A 357 27.64 -9.26 -1.87
CA ALA A 357 29.03 -9.44 -1.43
C ALA A 357 29.94 -9.88 -2.60
N GLU A 358 29.48 -10.84 -3.41
CA GLU A 358 30.18 -11.32 -4.61
C GLU A 358 30.44 -10.17 -5.60
N GLU A 359 29.41 -9.35 -5.92
CA GLU A 359 29.57 -8.19 -6.82
C GLU A 359 30.57 -7.16 -6.28
N LYS A 360 30.53 -6.89 -4.96
CA LYS A 360 31.49 -5.96 -4.35
C LYS A 360 32.91 -6.49 -4.42
N ALA A 361 33.11 -7.80 -4.17
CA ALA A 361 34.43 -8.42 -4.27
C ALA A 361 34.99 -8.36 -5.72
N GLN A 362 34.15 -8.68 -6.71
CA GLN A 362 34.51 -8.60 -8.12
C GLN A 362 34.88 -7.16 -8.53
N LYS A 363 34.10 -6.18 -8.10
CA LYS A 363 34.39 -4.77 -8.40
C LYS A 363 35.70 -4.33 -7.78
N SER A 364 35.97 -4.69 -6.52
CA SER A 364 37.23 -4.36 -5.85
C SER A 364 38.46 -5.00 -6.55
N GLN A 365 38.31 -6.20 -7.11
CA GLN A 365 39.36 -6.86 -7.87
C GLN A 365 39.62 -6.13 -9.18
N ILE A 366 38.56 -5.73 -9.90
CA ILE A 366 38.69 -4.97 -11.17
C ILE A 366 39.32 -3.61 -10.92
N ASP A 367 38.86 -2.87 -9.91
CA ASP A 367 39.42 -1.56 -9.55
C ASP A 367 40.89 -1.68 -9.13
N GLY A 368 41.28 -2.74 -8.41
CA GLY A 368 42.66 -3.06 -8.07
C GLY A 368 43.55 -3.39 -9.29
N GLN A 369 43.00 -4.13 -10.27
CA GLN A 369 43.71 -4.45 -11.51
C GLN A 369 43.90 -3.20 -12.39
N ILE A 370 42.91 -2.34 -12.50
CA ILE A 370 43.02 -1.07 -13.25
C ILE A 370 44.10 -0.17 -12.62
N SER A 371 44.08 -0.02 -11.30
CA SER A 371 45.10 0.77 -10.59
C SER A 371 46.52 0.25 -10.78
N ILE A 372 46.72 -1.08 -10.84
CA ILE A 372 48.04 -1.68 -11.13
C ILE A 372 48.44 -1.45 -12.58
N MET A 373 47.50 -1.56 -13.55
CA MET A 373 47.79 -1.28 -14.96
C MET A 373 48.15 0.20 -15.23
N GLU A 374 47.47 1.12 -14.55
CA GLU A 374 47.80 2.55 -14.61
C GLU A 374 49.18 2.85 -14.00
N LEU A 375 49.61 2.11 -12.97
CA LEU A 375 50.93 2.23 -12.36
C LEU A 375 52.09 1.65 -13.22
N ILE A 376 51.79 0.67 -14.08
CA ILE A 376 52.80 -0.01 -14.92
C ILE A 376 52.86 0.61 -16.33
N GLY A 377 51.84 1.34 -16.76
CA GLY A 377 51.71 1.94 -18.09
C GLY A 377 52.06 3.43 -18.17
N GLY A 378 52.62 4.02 -17.11
CA GLY A 378 53.11 5.41 -17.05
C GLY A 378 54.62 5.52 -17.24
#